data_05f5ba7f99fefb59b251238f33aac807
#
_entry.id   05f5ba7f99fefb59b251238f33aac807
#
_cell.length_a   1.000
_cell.length_b   1.000
_cell.length_c   1.000
_cell.angle_alpha   90.00
_cell.angle_beta   90.00
_cell.angle_gamma   90.00
#
_symmetry.space_group_name_H-M   'P 1'
#
loop_
_entity.id
_entity.type
_entity.pdbx_description
1 polymer ?
#
loop_
_entity_poly.entity_id
_entity_poly.type
_entity_poly.pdbx_seq_one_letter_code
_entity_poly.pdbx_strand_id
1 'polypeptide(L)'
;AYMPWISETFKRDYLDDVDNRNAILRYNYEDIFIMKMGFGLTYSDEVDAFRLNVESSGNLLSAFSKALNFKINSQGQRTFINIAYAQHAKADFDYTHLVRFDDRNVLALHAGIGVAYPYGNSKVLPFEKRYFSGGANSVRGWGVRELGPGGYKGNDGRIDFINQTGDMKLDLNAEYRTPLFWKFEGALFVDAGNIWTLRKYDEQPNGQFKLDK
;
A
#
# COMPACT_ATOMS: atom_id res chain seq x y z
N ALA A 1 9.47 -6.21 10.60
CA ALA A 1 9.45 -5.12 11.59
C ALA A 1 9.73 -5.72 12.97
N TYR A 2 10.53 -5.08 13.76
CA TYR A 2 10.83 -5.45 15.15
C TYR A 2 10.49 -4.26 16.04
N MET A 3 9.64 -4.49 17.04
CA MET A 3 9.25 -3.50 18.04
C MET A 3 9.99 -3.79 19.35
N PRO A 4 11.09 -3.09 19.65
CA PRO A 4 11.91 -3.40 20.83
C PRO A 4 11.21 -3.07 22.14
N TRP A 5 10.23 -2.18 22.13
CA TRP A 5 9.48 -1.78 23.31
C TRP A 5 8.10 -1.20 22.97
N ILE A 6 7.10 -1.63 23.69
CA ILE A 6 5.73 -1.08 23.68
C ILE A 6 5.34 -0.86 25.15
N SER A 7 4.77 0.30 25.49
CA SER A 7 4.33 0.54 26.88
C SER A 7 3.19 -0.42 27.25
N GLU A 8 3.21 -0.92 28.46
CA GLU A 8 2.16 -1.84 28.98
C GLU A 8 0.77 -1.17 28.95
N THR A 9 0.70 0.14 29.20
CA THR A 9 -0.54 0.90 29.11
C THR A 9 -1.08 0.91 27.69
N PHE A 10 -0.24 1.22 26.68
CA PHE A 10 -0.64 1.22 25.27
C PHE A 10 -1.08 -0.18 24.81
N LYS A 11 -0.31 -1.21 25.22
CA LYS A 11 -0.65 -2.59 24.89
C LYS A 11 -2.01 -2.99 25.45
N ARG A 12 -2.26 -2.72 26.73
CA ARG A 12 -3.53 -3.01 27.38
C ARG A 12 -4.70 -2.25 26.75
N ASP A 13 -4.55 -0.93 26.56
CA ASP A 13 -5.65 -0.05 26.20
C ASP A 13 -5.99 -0.08 24.70
N TYR A 14 -5.03 -0.47 23.84
CA TYR A 14 -5.19 -0.42 22.38
C TYR A 14 -4.98 -1.75 21.67
N LEU A 15 -4.18 -2.67 22.21
CA LEU A 15 -3.88 -3.94 21.53
C LEU A 15 -4.63 -5.13 22.16
N ASP A 16 -4.79 -5.16 23.47
CA ASP A 16 -5.36 -6.28 24.20
C ASP A 16 -6.82 -6.02 24.63
N ASP A 17 -7.31 -4.77 24.51
CA ASP A 17 -8.70 -4.42 24.83
C ASP A 17 -9.66 -5.18 23.90
N VAL A 18 -10.61 -5.89 24.52
CA VAL A 18 -11.59 -6.77 23.85
C VAL A 18 -12.63 -5.95 23.06
N ASP A 19 -12.91 -4.72 23.50
CA ASP A 19 -13.90 -3.84 22.90
C ASP A 19 -13.34 -3.05 21.70
N ASN A 20 -12.02 -2.91 21.61
CA ASN A 20 -11.34 -2.15 20.55
C ASN A 20 -10.44 -3.05 19.67
N ARG A 21 -11.00 -4.15 19.16
CA ARG A 21 -10.30 -5.13 18.33
C ARG A 21 -10.00 -4.60 16.92
N ASN A 22 -9.12 -3.63 16.80
CA ASN A 22 -8.60 -3.25 15.50
C ASN A 22 -7.52 -4.25 15.06
N ALA A 23 -7.90 -5.23 14.25
CA ALA A 23 -7.00 -6.27 13.76
C ALA A 23 -5.82 -5.68 12.97
N ILE A 24 -6.05 -4.58 12.25
CA ILE A 24 -5.02 -3.87 11.49
C ILE A 24 -4.04 -3.19 12.44
N LEU A 25 -4.54 -2.49 13.45
CA LEU A 25 -3.69 -1.83 14.45
C LEU A 25 -2.81 -2.84 15.17
N ARG A 26 -3.42 -3.91 15.69
CA ARG A 26 -2.69 -4.98 16.39
C ARG A 26 -1.59 -5.57 15.51
N TYR A 27 -1.90 -5.88 14.26
CA TYR A 27 -0.93 -6.46 13.32
C TYR A 27 0.24 -5.52 13.00
N ASN A 28 0.02 -4.20 13.06
CA ASN A 28 1.07 -3.19 12.84
C ASN A 28 2.09 -3.13 13.98
N TYR A 29 1.72 -3.57 15.17
CA TYR A 29 2.57 -3.57 16.38
C TYR A 29 3.09 -4.96 16.76
N GLU A 30 2.84 -5.98 15.96
CA GLU A 30 3.44 -7.30 16.14
C GLU A 30 4.79 -7.40 15.43
N ASP A 31 5.71 -8.15 16.05
CA ASP A 31 6.96 -8.50 15.41
C ASP A 31 6.68 -9.43 14.22
N ILE A 32 7.12 -9.03 13.03
CA ILE A 32 6.91 -9.78 11.80
C ILE A 32 8.22 -9.93 11.07
N PHE A 33 8.54 -11.17 10.72
CA PHE A 33 9.68 -11.48 9.87
C PHE A 33 9.26 -11.42 8.39
N ILE A 34 9.93 -10.57 7.60
CA ILE A 34 9.65 -10.41 6.17
C ILE A 34 10.87 -10.90 5.37
N MET A 35 10.76 -12.07 4.78
CA MET A 35 11.74 -12.60 3.83
C MET A 35 11.13 -12.55 2.44
N LYS A 36 11.61 -11.61 1.63
CA LYS A 36 11.06 -11.35 0.30
C LYS A 36 12.02 -11.72 -0.81
N MET A 37 11.44 -12.10 -1.93
CA MET A 37 12.10 -12.21 -3.24
C MET A 37 11.36 -11.28 -4.20
N GLY A 38 12.08 -10.62 -5.09
CA GLY A 38 11.45 -9.71 -6.03
C GLY A 38 12.20 -9.61 -7.33
N PHE A 39 11.48 -9.18 -8.35
CA PHE A 39 11.98 -8.85 -9.67
C PHE A 39 11.53 -7.44 -10.02
N GLY A 40 12.43 -6.62 -10.54
CA GLY A 40 12.14 -5.28 -11.01
C GLY A 40 12.62 -5.08 -12.43
N LEU A 41 11.77 -4.48 -13.26
CA LEU A 41 12.08 -4.07 -14.62
C LEU A 41 11.78 -2.59 -14.76
N THR A 42 12.74 -1.83 -15.26
CA THR A 42 12.60 -0.40 -15.53
C THR A 42 13.07 -0.12 -16.94
N TYR A 43 12.27 0.61 -17.69
CA TYR A 43 12.60 1.14 -19.00
C TYR A 43 12.29 2.63 -19.01
N SER A 44 13.11 3.42 -19.68
CA SER A 44 12.88 4.84 -19.87
C SER A 44 13.61 5.31 -21.13
N ASP A 45 12.89 6.03 -21.95
CA ASP A 45 13.44 6.83 -23.05
C ASP A 45 12.95 8.28 -22.97
N GLU A 46 12.98 9.04 -24.05
CA GLU A 46 12.60 10.45 -24.07
C GLU A 46 11.09 10.69 -23.99
N VAL A 47 10.28 9.68 -24.24
CA VAL A 47 8.82 9.76 -24.37
C VAL A 47 8.13 8.85 -23.37
N ASP A 48 8.65 7.65 -23.21
CA ASP A 48 8.03 6.60 -22.43
C ASP A 48 8.91 6.17 -21.27
N ALA A 49 8.30 5.98 -20.12
CA ALA A 49 8.94 5.34 -18.99
C ALA A 49 7.98 4.35 -18.33
N PHE A 50 8.44 3.13 -18.08
CA PHE A 50 7.68 2.21 -17.26
C PHE A 50 8.54 1.51 -16.21
N ARG A 51 7.89 1.15 -15.13
CA ARG A 51 8.48 0.39 -14.04
C ARG A 51 7.52 -0.72 -13.64
N LEU A 52 8.02 -1.94 -13.61
CA LEU A 52 7.32 -3.10 -13.09
C LEU A 52 8.12 -3.67 -11.91
N ASN A 53 7.48 -3.84 -10.76
CA ASN A 53 8.06 -4.52 -9.62
C ASN A 53 7.11 -5.65 -9.20
N VAL A 54 7.65 -6.86 -9.03
CA VAL A 54 6.92 -8.00 -8.51
C VAL A 54 7.66 -8.54 -7.30
N GLU A 55 6.97 -8.72 -6.21
CA GLU A 55 7.52 -9.17 -4.94
C GLU A 55 6.69 -10.34 -4.40
N SER A 56 7.36 -11.34 -3.85
CA SER A 56 6.74 -12.43 -3.09
C SER A 56 7.49 -12.63 -1.79
N SER A 57 6.76 -12.81 -0.70
CA SER A 57 7.33 -12.97 0.65
C SER A 57 6.85 -14.26 1.31
N GLY A 58 7.73 -14.86 2.12
CA GLY A 58 7.44 -15.98 3.01
C GLY A 58 7.30 -17.35 2.34
N ASN A 59 7.39 -17.46 1.01
CA ASN A 59 7.19 -18.73 0.31
C ASN A 59 8.28 -19.75 0.61
N LEU A 60 9.54 -19.32 0.65
CA LEU A 60 10.65 -20.21 1.04
C LEU A 60 10.45 -20.74 2.47
N LEU A 61 10.13 -19.86 3.40
CA LEU A 61 9.88 -20.25 4.79
C LEU A 61 8.68 -21.21 4.88
N SER A 62 7.62 -20.96 4.11
CA SER A 62 6.46 -21.83 4.05
C SER A 62 6.79 -23.20 3.49
N ALA A 63 7.60 -23.29 2.43
CA ALA A 63 8.03 -24.55 1.81
C ALA A 63 8.82 -25.42 2.81
N PHE A 64 9.71 -24.81 3.57
CA PHE A 64 10.53 -25.55 4.55
C PHE A 64 9.88 -25.68 5.93
N SER A 65 8.74 -25.03 6.18
CA SER A 65 8.11 -24.95 7.50
C SER A 65 7.72 -26.30 8.08
N LYS A 66 7.33 -27.26 7.24
CA LYS A 66 6.99 -28.65 7.66
C LYS A 66 8.24 -29.44 7.96
N ALA A 67 9.27 -29.35 7.11
CA ALA A 67 10.52 -30.07 7.27
C ALA A 67 11.31 -29.61 8.50
N LEU A 68 11.25 -28.32 8.82
CA LEU A 68 11.93 -27.70 9.94
C LEU A 68 11.06 -27.59 11.22
N ASN A 69 9.86 -28.19 11.22
CA ASN A 69 8.94 -28.21 12.36
C ASN A 69 8.71 -26.83 12.99
N PHE A 70 8.36 -25.83 12.18
CA PHE A 70 8.08 -24.50 12.68
C PHE A 70 6.95 -24.50 13.71
N LYS A 71 7.16 -23.83 14.83
CA LYS A 71 6.16 -23.68 15.88
C LYS A 71 4.99 -22.85 15.40
N ILE A 72 3.82 -23.08 15.95
CA ILE A 72 2.61 -22.29 15.71
C ILE A 72 2.36 -21.44 16.96
N ASN A 73 2.14 -20.13 16.76
CA ASN A 73 1.81 -19.22 17.86
C ASN A 73 0.31 -19.33 18.23
N SER A 74 -0.10 -18.58 19.27
CA SER A 74 -1.50 -18.55 19.75
C SER A 74 -2.51 -18.04 18.71
N GLN A 75 -2.05 -17.38 17.66
CA GLN A 75 -2.88 -16.85 16.57
C GLN A 75 -3.00 -17.81 15.37
N GLY A 76 -2.38 -19.00 15.48
CA GLY A 76 -2.37 -20.00 14.41
C GLY A 76 -1.38 -19.74 13.30
N GLN A 77 -0.42 -18.82 13.48
CA GLN A 77 0.63 -18.51 12.53
C GLN A 77 1.88 -19.32 12.82
N ARG A 78 2.54 -19.79 11.77
CA ARG A 78 3.85 -20.43 11.86
C ARG A 78 4.92 -19.37 12.14
N THR A 79 5.87 -19.73 13.00
CA THR A 79 6.95 -18.83 13.42
C THR A 79 8.31 -19.35 12.99
N PHE A 80 9.16 -18.43 12.55
CA PHE A 80 10.58 -18.65 12.34
C PHE A 80 11.34 -17.87 13.41
N ILE A 81 12.20 -18.54 14.18
CA ILE A 81 12.91 -17.98 15.35
C ILE A 81 11.91 -17.29 16.32
N ASN A 82 10.79 -17.95 16.62
CA ASN A 82 9.70 -17.46 17.47
C ASN A 82 8.98 -16.18 16.98
N ILE A 83 9.25 -15.71 15.76
CA ILE A 83 8.61 -14.55 15.13
C ILE A 83 7.72 -15.04 13.96
N ALA A 84 6.48 -14.56 13.88
CA ALA A 84 5.60 -14.86 12.76
C ALA A 84 6.17 -14.28 11.47
N TYR A 85 6.14 -15.05 10.38
CA TYR A 85 6.60 -14.52 9.08
C TYR A 85 5.44 -14.10 8.20
N ALA A 86 5.65 -12.99 7.48
CA ALA A 86 4.68 -12.51 6.50
C ALA A 86 4.72 -13.32 5.22
N GLN A 87 3.53 -13.63 4.69
CA GLN A 87 3.36 -14.31 3.41
C GLN A 87 2.41 -13.49 2.52
N HIS A 88 2.96 -12.90 1.45
CA HIS A 88 2.20 -12.07 0.50
C HIS A 88 2.84 -12.07 -0.88
N ALA A 89 2.04 -11.71 -1.87
CA ALA A 89 2.49 -11.33 -3.20
C ALA A 89 2.14 -9.86 -3.43
N LYS A 90 3.01 -9.12 -4.12
CA LYS A 90 2.82 -7.71 -4.45
C LYS A 90 3.32 -7.45 -5.87
N ALA A 91 2.57 -6.67 -6.63
CA ALA A 91 2.94 -6.20 -7.96
C ALA A 91 2.61 -4.72 -8.08
N ASP A 92 3.58 -3.95 -8.56
CA ASP A 92 3.46 -2.53 -8.84
C ASP A 92 3.83 -2.28 -10.30
N PHE A 93 3.02 -1.52 -11.00
CA PHE A 93 3.27 -1.07 -12.36
C PHE A 93 3.03 0.42 -12.47
N ASP A 94 4.02 1.16 -12.96
CA ASP A 94 3.95 2.59 -13.23
C ASP A 94 4.30 2.81 -14.69
N TYR A 95 3.53 3.64 -15.39
CA TYR A 95 3.77 4.05 -16.76
C TYR A 95 3.61 5.56 -16.89
N THR A 96 4.57 6.19 -17.55
CA THR A 96 4.54 7.61 -17.88
C THR A 96 4.74 7.78 -19.38
N HIS A 97 3.94 8.62 -20.00
CA HIS A 97 4.03 8.98 -21.41
C HIS A 97 4.05 10.50 -21.58
N LEU A 98 4.99 11.01 -22.38
CA LEU A 98 5.13 12.44 -22.67
C LEU A 98 4.66 12.73 -24.10
N VAL A 99 3.59 13.50 -24.24
CA VAL A 99 3.14 14.05 -25.52
C VAL A 99 3.72 15.44 -25.67
N ARG A 100 4.69 15.60 -26.57
CA ARG A 100 5.28 16.90 -26.91
C ARG A 100 4.52 17.54 -28.07
N PHE A 101 3.86 18.66 -27.82
CA PHE A 101 3.19 19.42 -28.87
C PHE A 101 4.17 20.29 -29.65
N ASP A 102 5.18 20.83 -28.93
CA ASP A 102 6.31 21.56 -29.46
C ASP A 102 7.46 21.52 -28.42
N ASP A 103 8.55 22.27 -28.67
CA ASP A 103 9.76 22.30 -27.81
C ASP A 103 9.48 22.82 -26.40
N ARG A 104 8.33 23.44 -26.15
CA ARG A 104 8.00 24.11 -24.88
C ARG A 104 6.73 23.57 -24.22
N ASN A 105 5.85 22.97 -25.00
CA ASN A 105 4.53 22.52 -24.52
C ASN A 105 4.50 20.99 -24.44
N VAL A 106 4.29 20.48 -23.24
CA VAL A 106 4.33 19.04 -22.96
C VAL A 106 3.11 18.64 -22.13
N LEU A 107 2.46 17.56 -22.54
CA LEU A 107 1.47 16.86 -21.71
C LEU A 107 2.10 15.58 -21.17
N ALA A 108 2.25 15.49 -19.86
CA ALA A 108 2.69 14.30 -19.14
C ALA A 108 1.49 13.50 -18.67
N LEU A 109 1.42 12.24 -19.06
CA LEU A 109 0.39 11.29 -18.61
C LEU A 109 1.06 10.24 -17.75
N HIS A 110 0.49 9.95 -16.60
CA HIS A 110 0.96 8.90 -15.70
C HIS A 110 -0.19 7.98 -15.28
N ALA A 111 0.09 6.69 -15.26
CA ALA A 111 -0.80 5.66 -14.74
C ALA A 111 -0.01 4.72 -13.83
N GLY A 112 -0.41 4.62 -12.58
CA GLY A 112 0.17 3.73 -11.59
C GLY A 112 -0.88 2.76 -11.04
N ILE A 113 -0.58 1.47 -11.02
CA ILE A 113 -1.39 0.44 -10.39
C ILE A 113 -0.53 -0.41 -9.47
N GLY A 114 -1.01 -0.64 -8.26
CA GLY A 114 -0.38 -1.52 -7.31
C GLY A 114 -1.39 -2.50 -6.72
N VAL A 115 -1.01 -3.75 -6.58
CA VAL A 115 -1.83 -4.80 -5.97
C VAL A 115 -0.97 -5.64 -5.05
N ALA A 116 -1.43 -5.86 -3.83
CA ALA A 116 -0.77 -6.71 -2.86
C ALA A 116 -1.80 -7.63 -2.19
N TYR A 117 -1.48 -8.90 -2.08
CA TYR A 117 -2.41 -9.88 -1.54
C TYR A 117 -1.75 -10.74 -0.46
N PRO A 118 -2.24 -10.69 0.80
CA PRO A 118 -1.78 -11.57 1.86
C PRO A 118 -2.40 -12.95 1.72
N TYR A 119 -1.62 -14.00 1.95
CA TYR A 119 -2.08 -15.39 1.90
C TYR A 119 -1.32 -16.28 2.89
N GLY A 120 -1.74 -17.53 3.00
CA GLY A 120 -1.03 -18.54 3.80
C GLY A 120 -0.91 -18.13 5.27
N ASN A 121 0.29 -17.79 5.70
CA ASN A 121 0.60 -17.42 7.08
C ASN A 121 0.11 -16.01 7.48
N SER A 122 -0.27 -15.17 6.50
CA SER A 122 -0.71 -13.79 6.74
C SER A 122 -2.19 -13.60 6.40
N LYS A 123 -2.95 -13.03 7.34
CA LYS A 123 -4.34 -12.62 7.12
C LYS A 123 -4.43 -11.17 6.61
N VAL A 124 -3.47 -10.34 7.01
CA VAL A 124 -3.37 -8.90 6.73
C VAL A 124 -1.98 -8.61 6.18
N LEU A 125 -1.84 -7.63 5.30
CA LEU A 125 -0.53 -7.17 4.83
C LEU A 125 0.23 -6.44 5.94
N PRO A 126 1.55 -6.64 6.07
CA PRO A 126 2.38 -5.76 6.89
C PRO A 126 2.18 -4.30 6.51
N PHE A 127 2.19 -3.41 7.50
CA PHE A 127 1.96 -1.98 7.29
C PHE A 127 2.86 -1.37 6.20
N GLU A 128 4.13 -1.75 6.17
CA GLU A 128 5.13 -1.28 5.19
C GLU A 128 4.83 -1.74 3.75
N LYS A 129 3.92 -2.70 3.58
CA LYS A 129 3.54 -3.27 2.28
C LYS A 129 2.18 -2.78 1.78
N ARG A 130 1.43 -2.12 2.63
CA ARG A 130 0.14 -1.52 2.28
C ARG A 130 0.33 -0.26 1.45
N TYR A 131 -0.70 0.03 0.66
CA TYR A 131 -0.76 1.26 -0.12
C TYR A 131 -1.47 2.36 0.66
N PHE A 132 -1.11 3.59 0.36
CA PHE A 132 -1.84 4.80 0.74
C PHE A 132 -1.89 5.74 -0.45
N SER A 133 -2.85 6.67 -0.46
CA SER A 133 -3.04 7.66 -1.52
C SER A 133 -3.09 9.07 -0.95
N GLY A 134 -2.94 10.05 -1.84
CA GLY A 134 -2.82 11.47 -1.52
C GLY A 134 -1.38 11.97 -1.46
N GLY A 135 -1.22 13.29 -1.47
CA GLY A 135 0.07 13.96 -1.49
C GLY A 135 0.58 14.26 -2.90
N ALA A 136 1.72 14.95 -2.98
CA ALA A 136 2.28 15.53 -4.20
C ALA A 136 2.59 14.54 -5.33
N ASN A 137 2.83 13.28 -5.01
CA ASN A 137 3.21 12.23 -5.97
C ASN A 137 2.08 11.22 -6.26
N SER A 138 0.84 11.52 -5.89
CA SER A 138 -0.32 10.67 -6.09
C SER A 138 -1.51 11.55 -6.53
N VAL A 139 -2.52 11.75 -5.70
CA VAL A 139 -3.66 12.64 -5.96
C VAL A 139 -3.43 13.95 -5.19
N ARG A 140 -2.97 14.99 -5.88
CA ARG A 140 -2.45 16.24 -5.27
C ARG A 140 -3.49 17.07 -4.51
N GLY A 141 -4.76 16.87 -4.78
CA GLY A 141 -5.85 17.55 -4.06
C GLY A 141 -6.10 17.05 -2.63
N TRP A 142 -5.42 15.99 -2.21
CA TRP A 142 -5.59 15.34 -0.92
C TRP A 142 -4.28 15.30 -0.14
N GLY A 143 -4.35 15.45 1.16
CA GLY A 143 -3.21 15.22 2.03
C GLY A 143 -2.76 13.74 2.01
N VAL A 144 -1.55 13.48 2.48
CA VAL A 144 -1.01 12.13 2.55
C VAL A 144 -1.87 11.28 3.48
N ARG A 145 -2.36 10.12 2.98
CA ARG A 145 -3.27 9.22 3.71
C ARG A 145 -4.63 9.82 4.07
N GLU A 146 -5.13 10.75 3.30
CA GLU A 146 -6.48 11.28 3.50
C GLU A 146 -7.50 10.64 2.55
N LEU A 147 -7.04 9.95 1.50
CA LEU A 147 -7.89 9.36 0.47
C LEU A 147 -7.99 7.85 0.63
N GLY A 148 -9.22 7.33 0.69
CA GLY A 148 -9.54 5.90 0.72
C GLY A 148 -9.37 5.25 2.11
N PRO A 149 -9.45 3.90 2.16
CA PRO A 149 -9.72 2.98 1.05
C PRO A 149 -11.18 3.03 0.60
N GLY A 150 -11.39 2.99 -0.72
CA GLY A 150 -12.72 3.02 -1.31
C GLY A 150 -13.56 4.18 -0.82
N GLY A 151 -14.72 3.90 -0.25
CA GLY A 151 -15.62 4.89 0.37
C GLY A 151 -15.46 5.04 1.89
N TYR A 152 -14.39 4.52 2.48
CA TYR A 152 -14.12 4.66 3.91
C TYR A 152 -13.77 6.12 4.26
N LYS A 153 -14.43 6.69 5.26
CA LYS A 153 -14.28 8.10 5.66
C LYS A 153 -13.58 8.29 7.02
N GLY A 154 -12.94 7.24 7.54
CA GLY A 154 -12.40 7.25 8.90
C GLY A 154 -13.46 6.97 9.97
N ASN A 155 -13.08 7.00 11.23
CA ASN A 155 -13.98 6.86 12.36
C ASN A 155 -14.64 8.20 12.66
N ASP A 156 -15.98 8.26 12.64
CA ASP A 156 -16.77 9.47 12.88
C ASP A 156 -16.41 10.66 11.99
N GLY A 157 -15.96 10.39 10.75
CA GLY A 157 -15.53 11.43 9.81
C GLY A 157 -14.16 12.05 10.13
N ARG A 158 -13.41 11.52 11.10
CA ARG A 158 -12.05 11.93 11.41
C ARG A 158 -11.06 11.09 10.62
N ILE A 159 -9.95 11.70 10.21
CA ILE A 159 -8.86 11.02 9.53
C ILE A 159 -8.27 9.95 10.45
N ASP A 160 -8.24 8.72 9.98
CA ASP A 160 -7.64 7.59 10.66
C ASP A 160 -6.47 7.06 9.84
N PHE A 161 -5.29 7.66 10.03
CA PHE A 161 -4.09 7.35 9.28
C PHE A 161 -3.67 5.87 9.31
N ILE A 162 -4.11 5.11 10.31
CA ILE A 162 -3.77 3.69 10.46
C ILE A 162 -4.63 2.86 9.51
N ASN A 163 -5.93 3.16 9.49
CA ASN A 163 -6.89 2.44 8.66
C ASN A 163 -7.04 3.01 7.24
N GLN A 164 -6.48 4.20 6.96
CA GLN A 164 -6.45 4.75 5.60
C GLN A 164 -5.29 4.16 4.78
N THR A 165 -5.29 2.84 4.67
CA THR A 165 -4.37 2.03 3.90
C THR A 165 -5.13 0.94 3.16
N GLY A 166 -4.61 0.51 2.00
CA GLY A 166 -5.27 -0.50 1.15
C GLY A 166 -4.33 -1.59 0.66
N ASP A 167 -4.92 -2.57 0.01
CA ASP A 167 -4.23 -3.69 -0.63
C ASP A 167 -4.05 -3.46 -2.14
N MET A 168 -4.78 -2.50 -2.69
CA MET A 168 -4.73 -2.08 -4.09
C MET A 168 -4.69 -0.57 -4.17
N LYS A 169 -3.98 -0.04 -5.18
CA LYS A 169 -3.85 1.39 -5.49
C LYS A 169 -4.00 1.61 -6.99
N LEU A 170 -4.66 2.71 -7.36
CA LEU A 170 -4.70 3.24 -8.71
C LEU A 170 -4.45 4.75 -8.64
N ASP A 171 -3.49 5.24 -9.43
CA ASP A 171 -3.23 6.66 -9.65
C ASP A 171 -3.23 6.95 -11.14
N LEU A 172 -3.93 7.99 -11.54
CA LEU A 172 -3.97 8.53 -12.88
C LEU A 172 -3.70 10.02 -12.79
N ASN A 173 -2.71 10.51 -13.52
CA ASN A 173 -2.32 11.90 -13.52
C ASN A 173 -2.17 12.39 -14.97
N ALA A 174 -2.66 13.57 -15.25
CA ALA A 174 -2.43 14.29 -16.50
C ALA A 174 -1.98 15.70 -16.15
N GLU A 175 -0.83 16.12 -16.68
CA GLU A 175 -0.25 17.43 -16.39
C GLU A 175 0.24 18.08 -17.69
N TYR A 176 -0.36 19.22 -18.03
CA TYR A 176 0.05 20.05 -19.16
C TYR A 176 0.96 21.16 -18.65
N ARG A 177 2.17 21.20 -19.20
CA ARG A 177 3.21 22.19 -18.90
C ARG A 177 3.40 23.13 -20.07
N THR A 178 3.46 24.43 -19.78
CA THR A 178 3.64 25.49 -20.80
C THR A 178 4.47 26.64 -20.23
N PRO A 179 5.39 27.23 -21.03
CA PRO A 179 6.04 28.46 -20.62
C PRO A 179 5.04 29.61 -20.59
N LEU A 180 5.13 30.48 -19.60
CA LEU A 180 4.28 31.66 -19.48
C LEU A 180 5.02 32.89 -20.01
N PHE A 181 5.82 33.51 -19.18
CA PHE A 181 6.61 34.68 -19.55
C PHE A 181 7.94 34.64 -18.79
N TRP A 182 8.97 35.22 -19.40
CA TRP A 182 10.33 35.27 -18.90
C TRP A 182 10.85 33.85 -18.57
N LYS A 183 11.05 33.52 -17.29
CA LYS A 183 11.52 32.19 -16.82
C LYS A 183 10.42 31.42 -16.07
N PHE A 184 9.19 31.89 -16.10
CA PHE A 184 8.06 31.22 -15.44
C PHE A 184 7.45 30.17 -16.35
N GLU A 185 7.19 29.01 -15.76
CA GLU A 185 6.44 27.91 -16.37
C GLU A 185 5.14 27.73 -15.59
N GLY A 186 4.07 27.43 -16.29
CA GLY A 186 2.78 27.07 -15.73
C GLY A 186 2.50 25.60 -15.93
N ALA A 187 1.79 24.99 -14.98
CA ALA A 187 1.28 23.64 -15.11
C ALA A 187 -0.19 23.59 -14.73
N LEU A 188 -0.99 22.96 -15.58
CA LEU A 188 -2.37 22.57 -15.29
C LEU A 188 -2.41 21.06 -15.14
N PHE A 189 -3.06 20.56 -14.09
CA PHE A 189 -3.11 19.13 -13.86
C PHE A 189 -4.49 18.63 -13.43
N VAL A 190 -4.75 17.37 -13.74
CA VAL A 190 -5.89 16.59 -13.28
C VAL A 190 -5.38 15.28 -12.74
N ASP A 191 -5.73 14.98 -11.50
CA ASP A 191 -5.37 13.74 -10.83
C ASP A 191 -6.64 12.97 -10.45
N ALA A 192 -6.61 11.65 -10.65
CA ALA A 192 -7.64 10.74 -10.21
C ALA A 192 -6.99 9.50 -9.60
N GLY A 193 -7.54 8.98 -8.54
CA GLY A 193 -7.01 7.78 -7.93
C GLY A 193 -7.73 7.43 -6.65
N ASN A 194 -7.42 6.25 -6.15
CA ASN A 194 -7.88 5.78 -4.84
C ASN A 194 -7.07 4.53 -4.44
N ILE A 195 -7.28 4.09 -3.21
CA ILE A 195 -6.86 2.79 -2.71
C ILE A 195 -8.08 1.96 -2.33
N TRP A 196 -7.93 0.65 -2.30
CA TRP A 196 -8.99 -0.27 -1.87
C TRP A 196 -8.38 -1.44 -1.10
N THR A 197 -9.20 -2.08 -0.28
CA THR A 197 -8.89 -3.39 0.26
C THR A 197 -9.39 -4.48 -0.69
N LEU A 198 -8.66 -5.57 -0.81
CA LEU A 198 -9.11 -6.74 -1.59
C LEU A 198 -9.96 -7.69 -0.73
N ARG A 199 -9.75 -7.65 0.58
CA ARG A 199 -10.55 -8.39 1.56
C ARG A 199 -11.48 -7.44 2.31
N LYS A 200 -12.55 -7.98 2.84
CA LYS A 200 -13.41 -7.24 3.77
C LYS A 200 -12.73 -7.16 5.13
N TYR A 201 -12.57 -5.94 5.62
CA TYR A 201 -12.16 -5.65 7.00
C TYR A 201 -13.28 -4.87 7.68
N ASP A 202 -13.63 -5.28 8.90
CA ASP A 202 -14.72 -4.63 9.64
C ASP A 202 -14.34 -3.20 10.06
N GLU A 203 -13.05 -2.95 10.24
CA GLU A 203 -12.49 -1.63 10.57
C GLU A 203 -12.46 -0.65 9.38
N GLN A 204 -12.71 -1.14 8.16
CA GLN A 204 -12.70 -0.35 6.93
C GLN A 204 -14.01 -0.55 6.14
N PRO A 205 -15.17 -0.15 6.70
CA PRO A 205 -16.44 -0.29 6.01
C PRO A 205 -16.43 0.48 4.69
N ASN A 206 -16.96 -0.15 3.62
CA ASN A 206 -16.94 0.38 2.25
C ASN A 206 -15.54 0.55 1.63
N GLY A 207 -14.48 0.01 2.26
CA GLY A 207 -13.11 0.06 1.74
C GLY A 207 -12.80 -0.98 0.68
N GLN A 208 -13.63 -2.02 0.55
CA GLN A 208 -13.38 -3.14 -0.34
C GLN A 208 -13.63 -2.77 -1.80
N PHE A 209 -12.69 -3.18 -2.67
CA PHE A 209 -12.88 -3.11 -4.12
C PHE A 209 -14.03 -4.02 -4.55
N LYS A 210 -15.01 -3.45 -5.25
CA LYS A 210 -16.13 -4.17 -5.86
C LYS A 210 -16.27 -3.72 -7.29
N LEU A 211 -16.32 -4.66 -8.21
CA LEU A 211 -16.81 -4.41 -9.55
C LEU A 211 -18.35 -4.49 -9.46
N ASP A 212 -18.98 -3.35 -9.25
CA ASP A 212 -20.44 -3.30 -9.36
C ASP A 212 -20.82 -3.61 -10.82
N LYS A 213 -21.84 -4.46 -10.96
CA LYS A 213 -22.37 -4.90 -12.25
C LYS A 213 -23.21 -3.82 -12.87
#